data_f7caf0488900b145aee108aac2eb8c50
#
_entry.id   f7caf0488900b145aee108aac2eb8c50
#
_cell.length_a   1.000
_cell.length_b   1.000
_cell.length_c   1.000
_cell.angle_alpha   90.00
_cell.angle_beta   90.00
_cell.angle_gamma   90.00
#
_symmetry.space_group_name_H-M   'P 1'
#
loop_
_entity.id
_entity.type
_entity.pdbx_description
1 polymer ?
#
loop_
_entity_poly.entity_id
_entity_poly.type
_entity_poly.pdbx_seq_one_letter_code
_entity_poly.pdbx_strand_id
1 'polypeptide(L)'
;MSDTRAFLLFHVSAYPKAELSDLFKALYQSAFGCEHLVADASAAEAYIASEAAHARPHAGEIVEPLDGPYVRVHLDILKKGLSAQTLARLFALSAEHRAQTEFEKKLAVLTGMVRQGELPFDASECERAVSAWRAAGFPPCHHSETFRQAYAPAYRLMKAEYAPLLPLLCELDGRLAQGRRTTLAIDGPCGSGKTTLAALLAQLYDCPVFHADDFFLRPEQRTPERFAQPGGNLDRERLREEVLLPLHEGKPVCYRRFDCHSLTLQP
;
A
#
# COMPACT_ATOMS: atom_id res chain seq x y z
N MET A 1 4.57 -11.12 14.82
CA MET A 1 3.32 -11.84 15.18
C MET A 1 2.27 -10.79 15.46
N SER A 2 1.07 -10.97 14.89
CA SER A 2 -0.10 -10.14 15.20
C SER A 2 -0.49 -10.39 16.67
N ASP A 3 -0.71 -9.35 17.43
CA ASP A 3 -1.19 -9.40 18.81
C ASP A 3 -2.60 -8.80 18.85
N THR A 4 -3.58 -9.63 18.54
CA THR A 4 -5.00 -9.25 18.52
C THR A 4 -5.45 -8.65 19.86
N ARG A 5 -4.92 -9.13 20.99
CA ARG A 5 -5.27 -8.63 22.32
C ARG A 5 -4.79 -7.19 22.50
N ALA A 6 -3.50 -6.93 22.22
CA ALA A 6 -2.94 -5.57 22.30
C ALA A 6 -3.66 -4.61 21.34
N PHE A 7 -3.97 -5.06 20.14
CA PHE A 7 -4.74 -4.28 19.16
C PHE A 7 -6.13 -3.90 19.67
N LEU A 8 -6.89 -4.84 20.25
CA LEU A 8 -8.24 -4.58 20.77
C LEU A 8 -8.23 -3.60 21.95
N LEU A 9 -7.26 -3.74 22.87
CA LEU A 9 -7.07 -2.80 23.97
C LEU A 9 -6.73 -1.39 23.47
N PHE A 10 -5.81 -1.30 22.49
CA PHE A 10 -5.49 -0.02 21.85
C PHE A 10 -6.72 0.58 21.19
N HIS A 11 -7.49 -0.21 20.43
CA HIS A 11 -8.66 0.27 19.69
C HIS A 11 -9.74 0.85 20.62
N VAL A 12 -10.05 0.17 21.71
CA VAL A 12 -11.02 0.67 22.72
C VAL A 12 -10.50 1.93 23.42
N SER A 13 -9.20 2.00 23.69
CA SER A 13 -8.57 3.19 24.28
C SER A 13 -8.58 4.38 23.33
N ALA A 14 -8.27 4.16 22.06
CA ALA A 14 -8.26 5.21 21.03
C ALA A 14 -9.68 5.68 20.66
N TYR A 15 -10.66 4.78 20.75
CA TYR A 15 -12.05 5.01 20.37
C TYR A 15 -13.02 4.67 21.51
N PRO A 16 -13.08 5.46 22.61
CA PRO A 16 -13.91 5.15 23.79
C PRO A 16 -15.42 5.05 23.53
N LYS A 17 -15.90 5.56 22.39
CA LYS A 17 -17.31 5.45 21.97
C LYS A 17 -17.54 4.33 20.95
N ALA A 18 -16.55 3.45 20.74
CA ALA A 18 -16.72 2.30 19.88
C ALA A 18 -17.70 1.31 20.49
N GLU A 19 -18.58 0.79 19.67
CA GLU A 19 -19.48 -0.31 19.99
C GLU A 19 -18.85 -1.65 19.61
N LEU A 20 -19.45 -2.75 20.04
CA LEU A 20 -18.98 -4.10 19.72
C LEU A 20 -18.87 -4.33 18.20
N SER A 21 -19.80 -3.80 17.41
CA SER A 21 -19.79 -3.85 15.95
C SER A 21 -18.57 -3.18 15.32
N ASP A 22 -18.00 -2.15 15.98
CA ASP A 22 -16.80 -1.46 15.50
C ASP A 22 -15.55 -2.31 15.70
N LEU A 23 -15.49 -3.09 16.78
CA LEU A 23 -14.44 -4.07 17.00
C LEU A 23 -14.54 -5.20 15.97
N PHE A 24 -15.74 -5.68 15.69
CA PHE A 24 -15.98 -6.66 14.62
C PHE A 24 -15.46 -6.14 13.28
N LYS A 25 -15.80 -4.88 12.94
CA LYS A 25 -15.33 -4.25 11.71
C LYS A 25 -13.79 -4.15 11.68
N ALA A 26 -13.16 -3.74 12.78
CA ALA A 26 -11.70 -3.63 12.84
C ALA A 26 -11.01 -4.98 12.65
N LEU A 27 -11.52 -6.04 13.27
CA LEU A 27 -11.03 -7.40 13.06
C LEU A 27 -11.31 -7.92 11.65
N TYR A 28 -12.49 -7.63 11.10
CA TYR A 28 -12.82 -7.98 9.71
C TYR A 28 -11.83 -7.33 8.73
N GLN A 29 -11.59 -6.04 8.87
CA GLN A 29 -10.63 -5.29 8.06
C GLN A 29 -9.21 -5.85 8.19
N SER A 30 -8.81 -6.25 9.39
CA SER A 30 -7.48 -6.82 9.65
C SER A 30 -7.28 -8.20 9.01
N ALA A 31 -8.37 -8.95 8.75
CA ALA A 31 -8.32 -10.28 8.18
C ALA A 31 -8.59 -10.29 6.67
N PHE A 32 -9.62 -9.58 6.22
CA PHE A 32 -10.09 -9.61 4.83
C PHE A 32 -9.69 -8.38 4.01
N GLY A 33 -9.14 -7.34 4.65
CA GLY A 33 -8.78 -6.11 3.95
C GLY A 33 -10.00 -5.47 3.27
N CYS A 34 -9.83 -5.10 1.98
CA CYS A 34 -10.83 -4.39 1.20
C CYS A 34 -11.42 -5.23 0.05
N GLU A 35 -11.26 -6.54 0.09
CA GLU A 35 -11.61 -7.48 -0.99
C GLU A 35 -12.98 -7.22 -1.66
N HIS A 36 -14.00 -6.89 -0.89
CA HIS A 36 -15.38 -6.70 -1.36
C HIS A 36 -15.71 -5.29 -1.86
N LEU A 37 -14.76 -4.34 -1.79
CA LEU A 37 -15.02 -2.91 -2.05
C LEU A 37 -14.46 -2.42 -3.39
N VAL A 38 -13.67 -3.22 -4.11
CA VAL A 38 -12.97 -2.80 -5.32
C VAL A 38 -13.62 -3.43 -6.55
N ALA A 39 -14.70 -2.82 -7.02
CA ALA A 39 -15.34 -3.22 -8.29
C ALA A 39 -14.79 -2.43 -9.50
N ASP A 40 -14.42 -1.15 -9.30
CA ASP A 40 -13.93 -0.24 -10.34
C ASP A 40 -12.98 0.80 -9.73
N ALA A 41 -11.73 0.82 -10.22
CA ALA A 41 -10.69 1.75 -9.74
C ALA A 41 -11.02 3.22 -10.05
N SER A 42 -11.67 3.50 -11.18
CA SER A 42 -12.06 4.87 -11.57
C SER A 42 -13.20 5.41 -10.68
N ALA A 43 -14.18 4.57 -10.38
CA ALA A 43 -15.23 4.90 -9.42
C ALA A 43 -14.66 5.10 -8.00
N ALA A 44 -13.64 4.30 -7.62
CA ALA A 44 -12.96 4.42 -6.33
C ALA A 44 -12.23 5.77 -6.21
N GLU A 45 -11.55 6.24 -7.26
CA GLU A 45 -10.87 7.55 -7.28
C GLU A 45 -11.87 8.70 -7.04
N ALA A 46 -12.94 8.74 -7.83
CA ALA A 46 -13.98 9.77 -7.72
C ALA A 46 -14.61 9.80 -6.33
N TYR A 47 -14.86 8.61 -5.76
CA TYR A 47 -15.43 8.48 -4.43
C TYR A 47 -14.45 8.96 -3.35
N ILE A 48 -13.16 8.62 -3.44
CA ILE A 48 -12.10 9.09 -2.54
C ILE A 48 -12.02 10.62 -2.56
N ALA A 49 -11.98 11.22 -3.74
CA ALA A 49 -11.89 12.67 -3.90
C ALA A 49 -13.12 13.40 -3.31
N SER A 50 -14.31 12.88 -3.57
CA SER A 50 -15.56 13.42 -3.03
C SER A 50 -15.64 13.31 -1.52
N GLU A 51 -15.29 12.15 -0.95
CA GLU A 51 -15.29 11.94 0.50
C GLU A 51 -14.27 12.84 1.20
N ALA A 52 -13.05 12.95 0.65
CA ALA A 52 -11.99 13.78 1.21
C ALA A 52 -12.37 15.28 1.26
N ALA A 53 -13.13 15.76 0.28
CA ALA A 53 -13.59 17.15 0.25
C ALA A 53 -14.54 17.50 1.43
N HIS A 54 -15.23 16.51 1.99
CA HIS A 54 -16.19 16.68 3.08
C HIS A 54 -15.71 16.05 4.40
N ALA A 55 -14.57 15.36 4.40
CA ALA A 55 -14.03 14.68 5.57
C ALA A 55 -13.59 15.69 6.64
N ARG A 56 -13.93 15.39 7.91
CA ARG A 56 -13.33 16.08 9.03
C ARG A 56 -11.86 15.73 9.15
N PRO A 57 -10.99 16.68 9.54
CA PRO A 57 -9.59 16.37 9.81
C PRO A 57 -9.47 15.27 10.86
N HIS A 58 -8.61 14.29 10.58
CA HIS A 58 -8.28 13.24 11.54
C HIS A 58 -7.31 13.78 12.59
N ALA A 59 -7.60 13.55 13.87
CA ALA A 59 -6.78 14.07 14.98
C ALA A 59 -5.56 13.17 15.31
N GLY A 60 -5.51 11.96 14.74
CA GLY A 60 -4.46 10.97 15.00
C GLY A 60 -3.41 10.87 13.88
N GLU A 61 -2.68 9.77 13.90
CA GLU A 61 -1.73 9.44 12.85
C GLU A 61 -2.44 9.19 11.51
N ILE A 62 -1.83 9.62 10.41
CA ILE A 62 -2.41 9.40 9.07
C ILE A 62 -2.47 7.92 8.71
N VAL A 63 -1.51 7.13 9.21
CA VAL A 63 -1.48 5.69 9.04
C VAL A 63 -1.80 5.04 10.38
N GLU A 64 -2.96 4.41 10.47
CA GLU A 64 -3.41 3.68 11.65
C GLU A 64 -3.17 2.17 11.44
N PRO A 65 -2.33 1.52 12.27
CA PRO A 65 -2.09 0.09 12.15
C PRO A 65 -3.32 -0.72 12.50
N LEU A 66 -3.51 -1.83 11.78
CA LEU A 66 -4.46 -2.89 12.13
C LEU A 66 -3.72 -4.14 12.63
N ASP A 67 -4.46 -5.05 13.24
CA ASP A 67 -3.92 -6.35 13.63
C ASP A 67 -3.73 -7.24 12.40
N GLY A 68 -2.57 -7.16 11.76
CA GLY A 68 -2.26 -7.94 10.57
C GLY A 68 -1.54 -7.14 9.48
N PRO A 69 -1.68 -7.53 8.22
CA PRO A 69 -0.90 -6.95 7.12
C PRO A 69 -1.52 -5.68 6.54
N TYR A 70 -2.57 -5.15 7.12
CA TYR A 70 -3.24 -3.95 6.64
C TYR A 70 -3.10 -2.79 7.61
N VAL A 71 -3.22 -1.59 7.04
CA VAL A 71 -3.33 -0.32 7.76
C VAL A 71 -4.53 0.46 7.24
N ARG A 72 -5.07 1.37 8.07
CA ARG A 72 -5.97 2.43 7.62
C ARG A 72 -5.13 3.64 7.24
N VAL A 73 -5.35 4.18 6.05
CA VAL A 73 -4.74 5.44 5.60
C VAL A 73 -5.85 6.48 5.56
N HIS A 74 -5.78 7.46 6.44
CA HIS A 74 -6.76 8.54 6.53
C HIS A 74 -6.66 9.48 5.34
N LEU A 75 -7.82 9.97 4.86
CA LEU A 75 -7.89 10.78 3.63
C LEU A 75 -7.18 12.14 3.74
N ASP A 76 -6.77 12.54 4.96
CA ASP A 76 -5.87 13.68 5.16
C ASP A 76 -4.52 13.54 4.45
N ILE A 77 -4.12 12.33 4.04
CA ILE A 77 -2.95 12.10 3.21
C ILE A 77 -3.00 12.86 1.88
N LEU A 78 -4.21 13.10 1.34
CA LEU A 78 -4.37 13.87 0.11
C LEU A 78 -3.91 15.33 0.29
N LYS A 79 -4.09 15.89 1.49
CA LYS A 79 -3.56 17.23 1.84
C LYS A 79 -2.03 17.27 1.94
N LYS A 80 -1.38 16.10 2.07
CA LYS A 80 0.08 15.97 2.04
C LYS A 80 0.66 15.73 0.65
N GLY A 81 -0.19 15.73 -0.38
CA GLY A 81 0.22 15.66 -1.78
C GLY A 81 -0.04 14.32 -2.47
N LEU A 82 -0.53 13.29 -1.76
CA LEU A 82 -0.94 12.05 -2.42
C LEU A 82 -2.19 12.31 -3.28
N SER A 83 -2.22 11.82 -4.51
CA SER A 83 -3.40 11.92 -5.36
C SER A 83 -4.48 10.89 -4.96
N ALA A 84 -5.75 11.23 -5.22
CA ALA A 84 -6.85 10.27 -5.05
C ALA A 84 -6.67 9.04 -5.96
N GLN A 85 -6.09 9.23 -7.14
CA GLN A 85 -5.78 8.16 -8.09
C GLN A 85 -4.75 7.18 -7.52
N THR A 86 -3.62 7.68 -6.99
CA THR A 86 -2.59 6.83 -6.39
C THR A 86 -3.13 6.07 -5.19
N LEU A 87 -3.92 6.73 -4.33
CA LEU A 87 -4.57 6.06 -3.20
C LEU A 87 -5.57 4.99 -3.65
N ALA A 88 -6.36 5.26 -4.71
CA ALA A 88 -7.30 4.28 -5.27
C ALA A 88 -6.57 3.04 -5.83
N ARG A 89 -5.45 3.25 -6.52
CA ARG A 89 -4.62 2.16 -7.05
C ARG A 89 -3.97 1.33 -5.93
N LEU A 90 -3.43 1.96 -4.89
CA LEU A 90 -2.91 1.26 -3.69
C LEU A 90 -4.00 0.45 -3.00
N PHE A 91 -5.20 1.01 -2.88
CA PHE A 91 -6.36 0.32 -2.33
C PHE A 91 -6.73 -0.92 -3.17
N ALA A 92 -6.79 -0.79 -4.50
CA ALA A 92 -7.05 -1.90 -5.41
C ALA A 92 -5.97 -2.99 -5.34
N LEU A 93 -4.69 -2.61 -5.32
CA LEU A 93 -3.55 -3.54 -5.17
C LEU A 93 -3.50 -4.23 -3.80
N SER A 94 -4.24 -3.70 -2.83
CA SER A 94 -4.35 -4.27 -1.48
C SER A 94 -5.51 -5.27 -1.34
N ALA A 95 -6.36 -5.43 -2.37
CA ALA A 95 -7.45 -6.39 -2.36
C ALA A 95 -6.91 -7.82 -2.59
N GLU A 96 -6.92 -8.63 -1.56
CA GLU A 96 -6.50 -10.04 -1.60
C GLU A 96 -7.53 -10.92 -0.90
N HIS A 97 -7.78 -12.11 -1.46
CA HIS A 97 -8.59 -13.12 -0.80
C HIS A 97 -7.81 -13.77 0.35
N ARG A 98 -8.38 -13.76 1.55
CA ARG A 98 -7.75 -14.36 2.72
C ARG A 98 -8.59 -15.46 3.34
N ALA A 99 -7.89 -16.37 4.02
CA ALA A 99 -8.54 -17.50 4.66
C ALA A 99 -9.35 -17.06 5.90
N GLN A 100 -10.60 -17.47 5.96
CA GLN A 100 -11.52 -17.26 7.08
C GLN A 100 -10.96 -17.75 8.42
N THR A 101 -10.06 -18.74 8.40
CA THR A 101 -9.45 -19.34 9.61
C THR A 101 -8.74 -18.32 10.51
N GLU A 102 -8.04 -17.32 9.93
CA GLU A 102 -7.36 -16.30 10.74
C GLU A 102 -8.38 -15.35 11.40
N PHE A 103 -9.45 -15.06 10.72
CA PHE A 103 -10.53 -14.24 11.28
C PHE A 103 -11.21 -14.92 12.47
N GLU A 104 -11.51 -16.22 12.37
CA GLU A 104 -12.08 -17.01 13.47
C GLU A 104 -11.19 -17.01 14.72
N LYS A 105 -9.86 -17.07 14.56
CA LYS A 105 -8.92 -16.97 15.69
C LYS A 105 -9.04 -15.62 16.39
N LYS A 106 -9.11 -14.53 15.62
CA LYS A 106 -9.25 -13.18 16.16
C LYS A 106 -10.58 -12.99 16.90
N LEU A 107 -11.67 -13.53 16.37
CA LEU A 107 -12.96 -13.52 17.05
C LEU A 107 -12.93 -14.32 18.37
N ALA A 108 -12.21 -15.43 18.42
CA ALA A 108 -12.04 -16.20 19.64
C ALA A 108 -11.28 -15.39 20.72
N VAL A 109 -10.26 -14.63 20.33
CA VAL A 109 -9.55 -13.71 21.25
C VAL A 109 -10.49 -12.65 21.76
N LEU A 110 -11.23 -11.94 20.90
CA LEU A 110 -12.21 -10.93 21.28
C LEU A 110 -13.24 -11.49 22.28
N THR A 111 -13.87 -12.62 21.96
CA THR A 111 -14.88 -13.24 22.82
C THR A 111 -14.28 -13.64 24.18
N GLY A 112 -13.04 -14.16 24.18
CA GLY A 112 -12.31 -14.49 25.42
C GLY A 112 -12.06 -13.26 26.29
N MET A 113 -11.62 -12.16 25.72
CA MET A 113 -11.36 -10.90 26.44
C MET A 113 -12.65 -10.29 27.03
N VAL A 114 -13.74 -10.28 26.26
CA VAL A 114 -15.04 -9.80 26.77
C VAL A 114 -15.53 -10.67 27.91
N ARG A 115 -15.41 -11.99 27.80
CA ARG A 115 -15.78 -12.95 28.87
C ARG A 115 -14.94 -12.75 30.15
N GLN A 116 -13.68 -12.35 30.03
CA GLN A 116 -12.78 -12.08 31.13
C GLN A 116 -12.94 -10.67 31.73
N GLY A 117 -13.84 -9.84 31.15
CA GLY A 117 -14.06 -8.48 31.61
C GLY A 117 -12.96 -7.48 31.25
N GLU A 118 -12.11 -7.82 30.26
CA GLU A 118 -11.03 -6.94 29.81
C GLU A 118 -11.49 -5.86 28.84
N LEU A 119 -12.62 -6.10 28.20
CA LEU A 119 -13.30 -5.14 27.29
C LEU A 119 -14.67 -4.79 27.86
N PRO A 120 -15.14 -3.54 27.71
CA PRO A 120 -16.34 -3.02 28.37
C PRO A 120 -17.63 -3.42 27.62
N PHE A 121 -17.80 -4.71 27.29
CA PHE A 121 -18.96 -5.23 26.58
C PHE A 121 -19.60 -6.41 27.34
N ASP A 122 -20.90 -6.62 27.13
CA ASP A 122 -21.61 -7.76 27.69
C ASP A 122 -21.22 -9.07 27.00
N ALA A 123 -20.85 -10.10 27.77
CA ALA A 123 -20.39 -11.36 27.24
C ALA A 123 -21.48 -12.12 26.47
N SER A 124 -22.71 -12.11 26.97
CA SER A 124 -23.83 -12.78 26.33
C SER A 124 -24.23 -12.11 25.00
N GLU A 125 -24.16 -10.78 24.97
CA GLU A 125 -24.38 -9.99 23.74
C GLU A 125 -23.29 -10.31 22.71
N CYS A 126 -22.02 -10.28 23.11
CA CYS A 126 -20.89 -10.61 22.24
C CYS A 126 -21.02 -12.01 21.63
N GLU A 127 -21.32 -13.03 22.44
CA GLU A 127 -21.49 -14.40 21.98
C GLU A 127 -22.65 -14.55 21.00
N ARG A 128 -23.78 -13.92 21.28
CA ARG A 128 -24.93 -13.91 20.35
C ARG A 128 -24.59 -13.24 19.03
N ALA A 129 -23.95 -12.07 19.08
CA ALA A 129 -23.56 -11.32 17.89
C ALA A 129 -22.56 -12.09 17.02
N VAL A 130 -21.54 -12.70 17.62
CA VAL A 130 -20.56 -13.54 16.90
C VAL A 130 -21.24 -14.75 16.28
N SER A 131 -22.16 -15.42 17.02
CA SER A 131 -22.87 -16.59 16.53
C SER A 131 -23.79 -16.25 15.35
N ALA A 132 -24.52 -15.15 15.44
CA ALA A 132 -25.38 -14.66 14.37
C ALA A 132 -24.56 -14.28 13.12
N TRP A 133 -23.46 -13.59 13.30
CA TRP A 133 -22.58 -13.16 12.21
C TRP A 133 -21.91 -14.35 11.50
N ARG A 134 -21.48 -15.36 12.30
CA ARG A 134 -20.95 -16.62 11.76
C ARG A 134 -22.01 -17.38 10.95
N ALA A 135 -23.24 -17.48 11.46
CA ALA A 135 -24.34 -18.13 10.77
C ALA A 135 -24.69 -17.46 9.44
N ALA A 136 -24.47 -16.13 9.35
CA ALA A 136 -24.66 -15.35 8.13
C ALA A 136 -23.45 -15.42 7.15
N GLY A 137 -22.38 -16.16 7.47
CA GLY A 137 -21.20 -16.26 6.62
C GLY A 137 -20.27 -15.04 6.65
N PHE A 138 -20.29 -14.28 7.75
CA PHE A 138 -19.47 -13.09 7.96
C PHE A 138 -19.63 -12.01 6.88
N PRO A 139 -20.83 -11.51 6.63
CA PRO A 139 -21.01 -10.43 5.67
C PRO A 139 -20.23 -9.17 6.10
N PRO A 140 -19.84 -8.31 5.14
CA PRO A 140 -19.20 -7.04 5.45
C PRO A 140 -20.01 -6.22 6.46
N CYS A 141 -19.33 -5.59 7.40
CA CYS A 141 -19.96 -4.78 8.43
C CYS A 141 -19.56 -3.30 8.32
N HIS A 142 -20.45 -2.44 8.78
CA HIS A 142 -20.25 -1.00 8.83
C HIS A 142 -19.90 -0.54 10.25
N HIS A 143 -19.31 0.65 10.37
CA HIS A 143 -19.19 1.31 11.66
C HIS A 143 -20.57 1.60 12.25
N SER A 144 -20.67 1.53 13.59
CA SER A 144 -21.87 1.96 14.30
C SER A 144 -22.19 3.43 14.03
N GLU A 145 -23.44 3.81 14.23
CA GLU A 145 -23.84 5.21 14.08
C GLU A 145 -23.12 6.09 15.11
N THR A 146 -22.99 5.61 16.34
CA THR A 146 -22.25 6.26 17.42
C THR A 146 -20.81 6.54 17.03
N PHE A 147 -20.13 5.55 16.42
CA PHE A 147 -18.76 5.70 15.96
C PHE A 147 -18.66 6.73 14.82
N ARG A 148 -19.56 6.66 13.83
CA ARG A 148 -19.58 7.60 12.71
C ARG A 148 -19.79 9.04 13.16
N GLN A 149 -20.71 9.27 14.10
CA GLN A 149 -20.97 10.61 14.64
C GLN A 149 -19.79 11.13 15.46
N ALA A 150 -19.17 10.26 16.27
CA ALA A 150 -18.08 10.65 17.15
C ALA A 150 -16.77 10.92 16.39
N TYR A 151 -16.42 10.07 15.44
CA TYR A 151 -15.08 10.04 14.82
C TYR A 151 -15.06 10.39 13.35
N ALA A 152 -16.21 10.42 12.66
CA ALA A 152 -16.34 10.70 11.22
C ALA A 152 -15.27 9.98 10.38
N PRO A 153 -15.15 8.65 10.45
CA PRO A 153 -14.04 7.90 9.87
C PRO A 153 -13.99 8.05 8.34
N ALA A 154 -12.87 8.56 7.84
CA ALA A 154 -12.62 8.75 6.42
C ALA A 154 -11.22 8.20 6.10
N TYR A 155 -11.15 6.94 5.66
CA TYR A 155 -9.89 6.23 5.39
C TYR A 155 -10.03 5.18 4.29
N ARG A 156 -8.89 4.69 3.80
CA ARG A 156 -8.81 3.49 2.95
C ARG A 156 -7.89 2.46 3.59
N LEU A 157 -8.21 1.20 3.33
CA LEU A 157 -7.34 0.09 3.72
C LEU A 157 -6.22 -0.07 2.69
N MET A 158 -5.03 -0.34 3.18
CA MET A 158 -3.85 -0.54 2.37
C MET A 158 -2.97 -1.62 3.02
N LYS A 159 -2.20 -2.38 2.21
CA LYS A 159 -1.16 -3.25 2.76
C LYS A 159 -0.15 -2.43 3.55
N ALA A 160 0.20 -2.92 4.74
CA ALA A 160 1.16 -2.25 5.62
C ALA A 160 2.53 -2.06 4.97
N GLU A 161 2.93 -2.97 4.06
CA GLU A 161 4.18 -2.88 3.30
C GLU A 161 4.28 -1.65 2.38
N TYR A 162 3.16 -1.03 2.02
CA TYR A 162 3.13 0.19 1.21
C TYR A 162 3.24 1.47 2.06
N ALA A 163 2.97 1.39 3.36
CA ALA A 163 2.96 2.57 4.23
C ALA A 163 4.30 3.34 4.25
N PRO A 164 5.48 2.69 4.29
CA PRO A 164 6.77 3.38 4.22
C PRO A 164 7.00 4.15 2.92
N LEU A 165 6.26 3.83 1.85
CA LEU A 165 6.40 4.50 0.55
C LEU A 165 5.57 5.77 0.44
N LEU A 166 4.62 6.02 1.33
CA LEU A 166 3.71 7.18 1.26
C LEU A 166 4.44 8.52 1.12
N PRO A 167 5.54 8.81 1.85
CA PRO A 167 6.27 10.07 1.66
C PRO A 167 6.82 10.23 0.24
N LEU A 168 7.38 9.17 -0.35
CA LEU A 168 7.86 9.16 -1.73
C LEU A 168 6.71 9.39 -2.71
N LEU A 169 5.58 8.71 -2.51
CA LEU A 169 4.42 8.81 -3.40
C LEU A 169 3.79 10.21 -3.34
N CYS A 170 3.72 10.83 -2.15
CA CYS A 170 3.28 12.22 -2.01
C CYS A 170 4.18 13.19 -2.79
N GLU A 171 5.50 13.01 -2.74
CA GLU A 171 6.45 13.85 -3.48
C GLU A 171 6.31 13.64 -4.99
N LEU A 172 6.16 12.38 -5.46
CA LEU A 172 5.95 12.08 -6.87
C LEU A 172 4.66 12.69 -7.39
N ASP A 173 3.56 12.48 -6.69
CA ASP A 173 2.26 13.03 -7.07
C ASP A 173 2.28 14.57 -7.09
N GLY A 174 2.93 15.19 -6.10
CA GLY A 174 3.11 16.65 -6.05
C GLY A 174 3.89 17.20 -7.24
N ARG A 175 4.92 16.48 -7.71
CA ARG A 175 5.68 16.86 -8.94
C ARG A 175 4.85 16.68 -10.20
N LEU A 176 4.12 15.57 -10.30
CA LEU A 176 3.26 15.28 -11.45
C LEU A 176 2.11 16.28 -11.56
N ALA A 177 1.51 16.68 -10.45
CA ALA A 177 0.47 17.71 -10.40
C ALA A 177 0.95 19.08 -10.90
N GLN A 178 2.25 19.36 -10.80
CA GLN A 178 2.90 20.56 -11.36
C GLN A 178 3.28 20.41 -12.84
N GLY A 179 2.89 19.32 -13.49
CA GLY A 179 3.27 19.02 -14.87
C GLY A 179 4.75 18.68 -15.05
N ARG A 180 5.47 18.36 -13.96
CA ARG A 180 6.91 18.09 -14.00
C ARG A 180 7.16 16.64 -14.41
N ARG A 181 7.85 16.47 -15.52
CA ARG A 181 8.41 15.15 -15.87
C ARG A 181 9.41 14.72 -14.80
N THR A 182 9.23 13.52 -14.25
CA THR A 182 10.05 13.03 -13.16
C THR A 182 10.69 11.69 -13.53
N THR A 183 11.99 11.57 -13.29
CA THR A 183 12.74 10.31 -13.40
C THR A 183 13.15 9.90 -11.99
N LEU A 184 12.81 8.69 -11.59
CA LEU A 184 13.20 8.10 -10.30
C LEU A 184 14.29 7.05 -10.54
N ALA A 185 15.44 7.20 -9.90
CA ALA A 185 16.48 6.18 -9.84
C ALA A 185 16.33 5.37 -8.54
N ILE A 186 16.32 4.04 -8.68
CA ILE A 186 16.25 3.11 -7.54
C ILE A 186 17.58 2.37 -7.47
N ASP A 187 18.34 2.61 -6.39
CA ASP A 187 19.63 1.96 -6.14
C ASP A 187 19.61 1.21 -4.80
N GLY A 188 20.53 0.26 -4.64
CA GLY A 188 20.68 -0.55 -3.44
C GLY A 188 21.32 -1.91 -3.70
N PRO A 189 21.70 -2.66 -2.66
CA PRO A 189 22.36 -3.96 -2.79
C PRO A 189 21.47 -5.01 -3.48
N CYS A 190 22.08 -6.11 -3.90
CA CYS A 190 21.36 -7.26 -4.46
C CYS A 190 20.34 -7.78 -3.42
N GLY A 191 19.15 -8.16 -3.88
CA GLY A 191 18.08 -8.68 -3.00
C GLY A 191 17.34 -7.62 -2.16
N SER A 192 17.63 -6.31 -2.30
CA SER A 192 16.99 -5.24 -1.50
C SER A 192 15.57 -4.87 -1.95
N GLY A 193 14.98 -5.57 -2.92
CA GLY A 193 13.61 -5.31 -3.38
C GLY A 193 13.46 -4.22 -4.46
N LYS A 194 14.55 -3.76 -5.09
CA LYS A 194 14.53 -2.76 -6.16
C LYS A 194 13.54 -3.08 -7.28
N THR A 195 13.60 -4.32 -7.78
CA THR A 195 12.72 -4.78 -8.87
C THR A 195 11.24 -4.80 -8.44
N THR A 196 10.96 -5.22 -7.20
CA THR A 196 9.61 -5.21 -6.63
C THR A 196 9.07 -3.78 -6.51
N LEU A 197 9.90 -2.85 -6.01
CA LEU A 197 9.52 -1.44 -5.92
C LEU A 197 9.29 -0.83 -7.30
N ALA A 198 10.17 -1.09 -8.26
CA ALA A 198 10.02 -0.61 -9.63
C ALA A 198 8.72 -1.13 -10.29
N ALA A 199 8.40 -2.42 -10.09
CA ALA A 199 7.16 -3.01 -10.60
C ALA A 199 5.91 -2.38 -9.95
N LEU A 200 5.94 -2.12 -8.64
CA LEU A 200 4.85 -1.42 -7.94
C LEU A 200 4.66 -0.01 -8.51
N LEU A 201 5.74 0.76 -8.67
CA LEU A 201 5.68 2.12 -9.21
C LEU A 201 5.19 2.13 -10.67
N ALA A 202 5.59 1.14 -11.48
CA ALA A 202 5.08 0.99 -12.85
C ALA A 202 3.56 0.79 -12.86
N GLN A 203 3.02 -0.01 -11.94
CA GLN A 203 1.57 -0.22 -11.81
C GLN A 203 0.85 1.02 -11.28
N LEU A 204 1.47 1.77 -10.35
CA LEU A 204 0.87 2.97 -9.77
C LEU A 204 0.85 4.15 -10.75
N TYR A 205 1.86 4.30 -11.60
CA TYR A 205 2.03 5.48 -12.45
C TYR A 205 1.96 5.18 -13.94
N ASP A 206 1.75 3.92 -14.32
CA ASP A 206 1.74 3.50 -15.73
C ASP A 206 3.00 3.99 -16.47
N CYS A 207 4.16 3.84 -15.85
CA CYS A 207 5.43 4.36 -16.32
C CYS A 207 6.38 3.24 -16.76
N PRO A 208 7.28 3.50 -17.72
CA PRO A 208 8.30 2.54 -18.13
C PRO A 208 9.36 2.34 -17.04
N VAL A 209 9.91 1.12 -16.99
CA VAL A 209 11.04 0.75 -16.13
C VAL A 209 12.21 0.35 -17.00
N PHE A 210 13.38 0.90 -16.72
CA PHE A 210 14.64 0.58 -17.37
C PHE A 210 15.59 -0.07 -16.36
N HIS A 211 16.09 -1.25 -16.68
CA HIS A 211 17.00 -1.97 -15.79
C HIS A 211 18.46 -1.67 -16.15
N ALA A 212 19.25 -1.26 -15.15
CA ALA A 212 20.67 -1.00 -15.36
C ALA A 212 21.42 -2.24 -15.87
N ASP A 213 20.96 -3.43 -15.52
CA ASP A 213 21.55 -4.70 -15.97
C ASP A 213 21.44 -4.91 -17.50
N ASP A 214 20.50 -4.25 -18.18
CA ASP A 214 20.40 -4.24 -19.64
C ASP A 214 21.57 -3.48 -20.32
N PHE A 215 22.38 -2.77 -19.53
CA PHE A 215 23.47 -1.90 -19.97
C PHE A 215 24.83 -2.30 -19.41
N PHE A 216 25.09 -3.59 -19.17
CA PHE A 216 26.45 -4.02 -18.84
C PHE A 216 27.42 -3.84 -20.02
N LEU A 217 28.69 -3.64 -19.66
CA LEU A 217 29.76 -3.50 -20.64
C LEU A 217 29.92 -4.76 -21.51
N ARG A 218 30.05 -4.54 -22.79
CA ARG A 218 30.47 -5.59 -23.72
C ARG A 218 31.95 -6.00 -23.48
N PRO A 219 32.39 -7.19 -23.88
CA PRO A 219 33.75 -7.69 -23.60
C PRO A 219 34.87 -6.71 -23.97
N GLU A 220 34.75 -6.03 -25.13
CA GLU A 220 35.74 -5.09 -25.63
C GLU A 220 35.84 -3.79 -24.80
N GLN A 221 34.84 -3.47 -23.99
CA GLN A 221 34.78 -2.28 -23.12
C GLN A 221 35.33 -2.56 -21.70
N ARG A 222 35.60 -3.82 -21.36
CA ARG A 222 36.01 -4.28 -20.02
C ARG A 222 37.50 -4.12 -19.80
N THR A 223 37.93 -2.92 -19.42
CA THR A 223 39.32 -2.66 -19.07
C THR A 223 39.46 -2.42 -17.55
N PRO A 224 40.67 -2.66 -16.99
CA PRO A 224 40.93 -2.38 -15.57
C PRO A 224 40.61 -0.91 -15.19
N GLU A 225 40.95 0.02 -16.08
CA GLU A 225 40.70 1.47 -15.88
C GLU A 225 39.19 1.77 -15.87
N ARG A 226 38.41 1.06 -16.68
CA ARG A 226 36.93 1.21 -16.68
C ARG A 226 36.34 0.68 -15.39
N PHE A 227 36.75 -0.48 -14.94
CA PHE A 227 36.26 -1.08 -13.69
C PHE A 227 36.68 -0.31 -12.45
N ALA A 228 37.79 0.43 -12.49
CA ALA A 228 38.20 1.30 -11.38
C ALA A 228 37.32 2.54 -11.22
N GLN A 229 36.45 2.87 -12.18
CA GLN A 229 35.55 4.01 -12.10
C GLN A 229 34.25 3.65 -11.34
N PRO A 230 33.61 4.60 -10.65
CA PRO A 230 32.28 4.40 -10.08
C PRO A 230 31.28 3.94 -11.14
N GLY A 231 30.55 2.85 -10.88
CA GLY A 231 29.64 2.23 -11.85
C GLY A 231 30.34 1.72 -13.12
N GLY A 232 31.64 1.33 -13.01
CA GLY A 232 32.48 0.98 -14.12
C GLY A 232 32.08 -0.28 -14.89
N ASN A 233 31.16 -1.09 -14.37
CA ASN A 233 30.55 -2.22 -15.06
C ASN A 233 29.38 -1.84 -15.99
N LEU A 234 28.91 -0.58 -15.91
CA LEU A 234 27.78 -0.06 -16.68
C LEU A 234 28.26 0.66 -17.95
N ASP A 235 27.65 0.37 -19.09
CA ASP A 235 27.78 1.13 -20.34
C ASP A 235 26.93 2.43 -20.23
N ARG A 236 27.49 3.39 -19.50
CA ARG A 236 26.85 4.68 -19.19
C ARG A 236 26.57 5.48 -20.45
N GLU A 237 27.46 5.36 -21.42
CA GLU A 237 27.38 6.04 -22.70
C GLU A 237 26.14 5.58 -23.45
N ARG A 238 25.94 4.26 -23.53
CA ARG A 238 24.76 3.66 -24.17
C ARG A 238 23.47 3.96 -23.39
N LEU A 239 23.49 3.85 -22.05
CA LEU A 239 22.34 4.22 -21.22
C LEU A 239 21.93 5.69 -21.44
N ARG A 240 22.92 6.59 -21.51
CA ARG A 240 22.69 8.01 -21.78
C ARG A 240 22.06 8.22 -23.15
N GLU A 241 22.64 7.64 -24.19
CA GLU A 241 22.23 7.87 -25.58
C GLU A 241 20.92 7.19 -25.95
N GLU A 242 20.72 5.93 -25.51
CA GLU A 242 19.57 5.12 -25.89
C GLU A 242 18.35 5.36 -24.98
N VAL A 243 18.53 5.83 -23.74
CA VAL A 243 17.44 6.03 -22.77
C VAL A 243 17.32 7.47 -22.30
N LEU A 244 18.37 8.02 -21.65
CA LEU A 244 18.21 9.28 -20.92
C LEU A 244 18.00 10.49 -21.85
N LEU A 245 18.70 10.57 -22.96
CA LEU A 245 18.53 11.64 -23.94
C LEU A 245 17.16 11.55 -24.64
N PRO A 246 16.72 10.40 -25.19
CA PRO A 246 15.37 10.28 -25.75
C PRO A 246 14.26 10.64 -24.74
N LEU A 247 14.37 10.16 -23.49
CA LEU A 247 13.42 10.55 -22.43
C LEU A 247 13.41 12.07 -22.21
N HIS A 248 14.58 12.70 -22.10
CA HIS A 248 14.69 14.14 -21.91
C HIS A 248 14.04 14.93 -23.06
N GLU A 249 14.23 14.47 -24.28
CA GLU A 249 13.69 15.10 -25.50
C GLU A 249 12.22 14.74 -25.78
N GLY A 250 11.63 13.85 -25.00
CA GLY A 250 10.25 13.39 -25.20
C GLY A 250 10.08 12.44 -26.39
N LYS A 251 11.17 11.82 -26.81
CA LYS A 251 11.19 10.85 -27.91
C LYS A 251 10.90 9.43 -27.41
N PRO A 252 10.44 8.52 -28.26
CA PRO A 252 10.35 7.11 -27.95
C PRO A 252 11.74 6.54 -27.59
N VAL A 253 11.78 5.69 -26.54
CA VAL A 253 12.99 4.99 -26.14
C VAL A 253 13.03 3.64 -26.83
N CYS A 254 14.15 3.35 -27.48
CA CYS A 254 14.43 2.06 -28.11
C CYS A 254 15.88 1.68 -27.81
N TYR A 255 16.08 0.53 -27.18
CA TYR A 255 17.41 0.04 -26.83
C TYR A 255 17.47 -1.49 -26.89
N ARG A 256 18.68 -2.03 -27.04
CA ARG A 256 18.94 -3.46 -27.03
C ARG A 256 19.43 -3.91 -25.66
N ARG A 257 18.86 -4.99 -25.14
CA ARG A 257 19.27 -5.55 -23.86
C ARG A 257 20.62 -6.27 -23.99
N PHE A 258 21.45 -6.12 -22.97
CA PHE A 258 22.66 -6.92 -22.84
C PHE A 258 22.31 -8.30 -22.30
N ASP A 259 22.77 -9.34 -22.99
CA ASP A 259 22.64 -10.73 -22.54
C ASP A 259 23.91 -11.16 -21.82
N CYS A 260 23.81 -11.46 -20.55
CA CYS A 260 24.93 -11.91 -19.71
C CYS A 260 25.45 -13.31 -20.08
N HIS A 261 24.67 -14.14 -20.76
CA HIS A 261 25.11 -15.49 -21.16
C HIS A 261 25.93 -15.44 -22.42
N SER A 262 25.46 -14.74 -23.44
CA SER A 262 26.16 -14.58 -24.70
C SER A 262 27.19 -13.44 -24.69
N LEU A 263 27.15 -12.56 -23.69
CA LEU A 263 27.94 -11.33 -23.57
C LEU A 263 27.76 -10.38 -24.78
N THR A 264 26.57 -10.39 -25.38
CA THR A 264 26.23 -9.60 -26.57
C THR A 264 24.96 -8.80 -26.36
N LEU A 265 24.68 -7.84 -27.23
CA LEU A 265 23.40 -7.16 -27.29
C LEU A 265 22.39 -8.04 -28.05
N GLN A 266 21.22 -8.22 -27.47
CA GLN A 266 20.11 -8.90 -28.12
C GLN A 266 19.64 -8.08 -29.34
N PRO A 267 19.16 -8.74 -30.41
CA PRO A 267 18.68 -8.05 -31.60
C PRO A 267 17.47 -7.14 -31.31
#